data_c1e70f429fa212f467f81eed963c19a4
#
_entry.id   c1e70f429fa212f467f81eed963c19a4
#
_cell.length_a   1.000
_cell.length_b   1.000
_cell.length_c   1.000
_cell.angle_alpha   90.00
_cell.angle_beta   90.00
_cell.angle_gamma   90.00
#
_symmetry.space_group_name_H-M   'P 1'
#
loop_
_entity.id
_entity.type
_entity.pdbx_description
1 polymer ?
#
loop_
_entity_poly.entity_id
_entity_poly.type
_entity_poly.pdbx_seq_one_letter_code
_entity_poly.pdbx_strand_id
1 'polypeptide(L)'
;MASEVLRGQPYTLASDIYSFSMIMWELISGISPFNNEVHNFQLSLDICKGKRPKIIENVPKCYINLMKKCWDMDSLKRPTVLEIKKIINNWYENIKRKNFDTELKDDIIDFYKADKILKVKILIKN
;
A
#
# COMPACT_ATOMS: atom_id res chain seq x y z
N MET A 1 4.05 -5.31 -10.34
CA MET A 1 4.96 -4.52 -11.18
C MET A 1 4.26 -3.25 -11.64
N ALA A 2 4.96 -2.16 -11.59
CA ALA A 2 4.36 -0.87 -11.95
C ALA A 2 3.98 -0.83 -13.42
N SER A 3 2.94 -0.08 -13.74
CA SER A 3 2.41 -0.04 -15.11
C SER A 3 3.45 0.46 -16.13
N GLU A 4 4.27 1.43 -15.76
CA GLU A 4 5.28 1.91 -16.70
C GLU A 4 6.34 0.83 -16.96
N VAL A 5 6.62 -0.01 -15.98
CA VAL A 5 7.57 -1.10 -16.14
C VAL A 5 6.96 -2.17 -17.03
N LEU A 6 5.66 -2.43 -16.89
CA LEU A 6 4.98 -3.38 -17.77
C LEU A 6 4.99 -2.89 -19.21
N ARG A 7 5.11 -1.58 -19.42
CA ARG A 7 5.18 -1.03 -20.76
C ARG A 7 6.62 -0.93 -21.24
N GLY A 8 7.56 -1.52 -20.54
CA GLY A 8 8.95 -1.56 -21.00
C GLY A 8 9.84 -0.44 -20.52
N GLN A 9 9.33 0.40 -19.62
CA GLN A 9 10.16 1.47 -19.08
C GLN A 9 11.07 0.91 -18.00
N PRO A 10 12.22 1.54 -17.77
CA PRO A 10 13.14 1.01 -16.76
C PRO A 10 12.59 1.16 -15.34
N TYR A 11 13.10 0.35 -14.43
CA TYR A 11 12.72 0.45 -13.04
C TYR A 11 13.26 1.74 -12.45
N THR A 12 12.50 2.38 -11.59
CA THR A 12 12.91 3.61 -10.91
C THR A 12 12.50 3.49 -9.44
N LEU A 13 12.85 4.48 -8.64
CA LEU A 13 12.39 4.51 -7.26
C LEU A 13 10.86 4.58 -7.23
N ALA A 14 10.26 5.30 -8.17
CA ALA A 14 8.81 5.40 -8.23
C ALA A 14 8.16 4.06 -8.56
N SER A 15 8.81 3.22 -9.37
CA SER A 15 8.26 1.89 -9.65
C SER A 15 8.38 1.00 -8.43
N ASP A 16 9.41 1.20 -7.58
CA ASP A 16 9.52 0.45 -6.35
C ASP A 16 8.41 0.88 -5.38
N ILE A 17 8.02 2.16 -5.40
CA ILE A 17 6.92 2.64 -4.59
C ILE A 17 5.61 1.96 -5.02
N TYR A 18 5.42 1.76 -6.32
CA TYR A 18 4.25 1.05 -6.80
C TYR A 18 4.27 -0.39 -6.26
N SER A 19 5.42 -1.06 -6.33
CA SER A 19 5.55 -2.42 -5.82
C SER A 19 5.26 -2.46 -4.32
N PHE A 20 5.64 -1.43 -3.59
CA PHE A 20 5.36 -1.34 -2.18
C PHE A 20 3.85 -1.31 -1.93
N SER A 21 3.07 -0.67 -2.80
CA SER A 21 1.62 -0.64 -2.64
C SER A 21 1.02 -2.04 -2.75
N MET A 22 1.61 -2.88 -3.59
CA MET A 22 1.14 -4.26 -3.74
C MET A 22 1.45 -5.06 -2.47
N ILE A 23 2.61 -4.78 -1.84
CA ILE A 23 2.95 -5.42 -0.60
C ILE A 23 1.99 -4.96 0.50
N MET A 24 1.64 -3.68 0.52
CA MET A 24 0.66 -3.17 1.47
C MET A 24 -0.67 -3.93 1.31
N TRP A 25 -1.07 -4.14 0.07
CA TRP A 25 -2.31 -4.85 -0.21
C TRP A 25 -2.25 -6.31 0.25
N GLU A 26 -1.11 -6.97 -0.01
CA GLU A 26 -0.95 -8.35 0.42
C GLU A 26 -0.94 -8.48 1.95
N LEU A 27 -0.38 -7.50 2.65
CA LEU A 27 -0.33 -7.56 4.10
C LEU A 27 -1.72 -7.51 4.72
N ILE A 28 -2.66 -6.81 4.12
CA ILE A 28 -3.99 -6.70 4.68
C ILE A 28 -4.95 -7.74 4.13
N SER A 29 -4.68 -8.29 2.96
CA SER A 29 -5.57 -9.27 2.38
C SER A 29 -5.14 -10.70 2.67
N GLY A 30 -3.85 -10.92 2.85
CA GLY A 30 -3.34 -12.27 3.06
C GLY A 30 -3.16 -13.07 1.77
N ILE A 31 -3.46 -12.48 0.62
CA ILE A 31 -3.32 -13.18 -0.65
C ILE A 31 -2.61 -12.28 -1.64
N SER A 32 -2.14 -12.84 -2.74
CA SER A 32 -1.45 -12.06 -3.76
C SER A 32 -2.43 -11.25 -4.59
N PRO A 33 -2.02 -10.07 -5.06
CA PRO A 33 -2.90 -9.26 -5.90
C PRO A 33 -3.28 -10.04 -7.15
N PHE A 34 -4.53 -9.95 -7.54
CA PHE A 34 -5.07 -10.61 -8.73
C PHE A 34 -4.88 -12.14 -8.69
N ASN A 35 -4.87 -12.72 -7.49
CA ASN A 35 -4.59 -14.15 -7.36
C ASN A 35 -5.64 -15.05 -8.00
N ASN A 36 -6.86 -14.54 -8.21
CA ASN A 36 -7.88 -15.36 -8.84
C ASN A 36 -8.06 -14.99 -10.31
N GLU A 37 -7.08 -14.32 -10.91
CA GLU A 37 -7.17 -13.94 -12.29
C GLU A 37 -5.98 -14.53 -13.06
N VAL A 38 -6.17 -14.76 -14.34
CA VAL A 38 -5.11 -15.31 -15.15
C VAL A 38 -4.09 -14.21 -15.38
N HIS A 39 -2.80 -14.53 -15.09
CA HIS A 39 -1.74 -13.56 -15.26
C HIS A 39 -1.23 -13.66 -16.69
N ASN A 40 -1.81 -12.91 -17.57
CA ASN A 40 -1.47 -12.92 -18.97
C ASN A 40 -1.32 -11.49 -19.52
N PHE A 41 -1.20 -11.39 -20.82
CA PHE A 41 -1.00 -10.10 -21.46
C PHE A 41 -2.21 -9.18 -21.25
N GLN A 42 -3.40 -9.72 -21.25
CA GLN A 42 -4.61 -8.91 -21.06
C GLN A 42 -4.63 -8.28 -19.66
N LEU A 43 -4.22 -9.03 -18.64
CA LEU A 43 -4.16 -8.49 -17.30
C LEU A 43 -3.12 -7.36 -17.26
N SER A 44 -1.97 -7.53 -17.92
CA SER A 44 -0.97 -6.50 -17.95
C SER A 44 -1.51 -5.22 -18.61
N LEU A 45 -2.28 -5.37 -19.69
CA LEU A 45 -2.87 -4.21 -20.35
C LEU A 45 -3.88 -3.54 -19.43
N ASP A 46 -4.67 -4.32 -18.72
CA ASP A 46 -5.69 -3.78 -17.82
C ASP A 46 -5.03 -2.99 -16.70
N ILE A 47 -3.93 -3.48 -16.16
CA ILE A 47 -3.19 -2.78 -15.11
C ILE A 47 -2.63 -1.46 -15.68
N CYS A 48 -2.12 -1.48 -16.90
CA CYS A 48 -1.62 -0.28 -17.53
C CYS A 48 -2.74 0.75 -17.74
N LYS A 49 -3.98 0.29 -17.84
CA LYS A 49 -5.12 1.18 -18.02
C LYS A 49 -5.74 1.59 -16.68
N GLY A 50 -5.19 1.14 -15.59
CA GLY A 50 -5.63 1.57 -14.28
C GLY A 50 -6.24 0.51 -13.39
N LYS A 51 -6.28 -0.74 -13.82
CA LYS A 51 -6.84 -1.79 -12.97
C LYS A 51 -5.99 -1.96 -11.72
N ARG A 52 -6.62 -2.09 -10.60
CA ARG A 52 -5.95 -2.26 -9.32
C ARG A 52 -6.66 -3.36 -8.51
N PRO A 53 -5.99 -3.94 -7.51
CA PRO A 53 -6.63 -4.94 -6.67
C PRO A 53 -7.82 -4.33 -5.94
N LYS A 54 -8.80 -5.17 -5.62
CA LYS A 54 -10.00 -4.71 -4.99
C LYS A 54 -9.71 -4.16 -3.62
N ILE A 55 -10.31 -3.04 -3.28
CA ILE A 55 -10.11 -2.44 -1.96
C ILE A 55 -10.74 -3.33 -0.89
N ILE A 56 -9.97 -3.59 0.17
CA ILE A 56 -10.41 -4.43 1.27
C ILE A 56 -11.19 -3.57 2.26
N GLU A 57 -12.32 -4.06 2.72
CA GLU A 57 -13.13 -3.32 3.66
C GLU A 57 -12.57 -3.45 5.06
N ASN A 58 -12.96 -2.56 5.91
CA ASN A 58 -12.55 -2.57 7.31
C ASN A 58 -11.05 -2.31 7.51
N VAL A 59 -10.47 -1.56 6.60
CA VAL A 59 -9.08 -1.15 6.72
C VAL A 59 -9.10 0.37 6.94
N PRO A 60 -8.25 0.90 7.80
CA PRO A 60 -8.25 2.32 8.06
C PRO A 60 -8.05 3.13 6.81
N LYS A 61 -8.78 4.23 6.72
CA LYS A 61 -8.70 5.06 5.54
C LYS A 61 -7.30 5.59 5.28
N CYS A 62 -6.54 5.89 6.31
CA CYS A 62 -5.20 6.41 6.11
C CYS A 62 -4.31 5.38 5.40
N TYR A 63 -4.50 4.11 5.72
CA TYR A 63 -3.73 3.04 5.08
C TYR A 63 -4.13 2.94 3.61
N ILE A 64 -5.44 2.93 3.35
CA ILE A 64 -5.95 2.84 1.99
C ILE A 64 -5.49 4.04 1.16
N ASN A 65 -5.52 5.24 1.76
CA ASN A 65 -5.13 6.44 1.05
C ASN A 65 -3.65 6.40 0.66
N LEU A 66 -2.79 5.95 1.55
CA LEU A 66 -1.38 5.83 1.23
C LEU A 66 -1.16 4.78 0.14
N MET A 67 -1.83 3.64 0.27
CA MET A 67 -1.70 2.57 -0.71
C MET A 67 -2.10 3.08 -2.09
N LYS A 68 -3.22 3.82 -2.18
CA LYS A 68 -3.68 4.34 -3.46
C LYS A 68 -2.71 5.37 -4.03
N LYS A 69 -2.07 6.17 -3.20
CA LYS A 69 -1.11 7.12 -3.70
C LYS A 69 0.10 6.40 -4.27
N CYS A 70 0.50 5.32 -3.63
CA CYS A 70 1.65 4.56 -4.07
C CYS A 70 1.42 3.84 -5.38
N TRP A 71 0.17 3.50 -5.70
CA TRP A 71 -0.09 2.81 -6.96
C TRP A 71 -0.69 3.72 -8.03
N ASP A 72 -0.49 5.02 -7.89
CA ASP A 72 -0.99 5.96 -8.87
C ASP A 72 -0.38 5.62 -10.23
N MET A 73 -1.19 5.75 -11.28
CA MET A 73 -0.72 5.43 -12.61
C MET A 73 0.39 6.39 -13.02
N ASP A 74 0.33 7.63 -12.55
CA ASP A 74 1.35 8.63 -12.85
C ASP A 74 2.45 8.49 -11.79
N SER A 75 3.63 8.04 -12.21
CA SER A 75 4.72 7.81 -11.29
C SER A 75 5.14 9.07 -10.55
N LEU A 76 4.92 10.24 -11.15
CA LEU A 76 5.30 11.49 -10.52
C LEU A 76 4.36 11.87 -9.37
N LYS A 77 3.19 11.25 -9.30
CA LYS A 77 2.25 11.54 -8.23
C LYS A 77 2.43 10.63 -7.04
N ARG A 78 3.30 9.65 -7.15
CA ARG A 78 3.53 8.72 -6.05
C ARG A 78 4.40 9.39 -4.99
N PRO A 79 4.22 9.07 -3.71
CA PRO A 79 5.06 9.67 -2.68
C PRO A 79 6.47 9.13 -2.73
N THR A 80 7.42 9.88 -2.16
CA THR A 80 8.79 9.43 -2.07
C THR A 80 8.93 8.52 -0.86
N VAL A 81 10.02 7.78 -0.79
CA VAL A 81 10.30 6.91 0.35
C VAL A 81 10.33 7.73 1.65
N LEU A 82 10.87 8.94 1.61
CA LEU A 82 10.95 9.77 2.79
C LEU A 82 9.56 10.19 3.25
N GLU A 83 8.68 10.51 2.31
CA GLU A 83 7.32 10.89 2.64
C GLU A 83 6.57 9.70 3.25
N ILE A 84 6.77 8.52 2.69
CA ILE A 84 6.14 7.31 3.20
C ILE A 84 6.63 7.04 4.63
N LYS A 85 7.93 7.18 4.87
CA LYS A 85 8.47 6.95 6.20
C LYS A 85 7.87 7.91 7.22
N LYS A 86 7.68 9.18 6.85
CA LYS A 86 7.09 10.14 7.74
C LYS A 86 5.64 9.79 8.06
N ILE A 87 4.89 9.40 7.06
CA ILE A 87 3.49 9.03 7.25
C ILE A 87 3.37 7.82 8.17
N ILE A 88 4.16 6.79 7.90
CA ILE A 88 4.08 5.56 8.69
C ILE A 88 4.57 5.79 10.11
N ASN A 89 5.62 6.60 10.28
CA ASN A 89 6.09 6.91 11.61
C ASN A 89 5.02 7.69 12.40
N ASN A 90 4.28 8.56 11.72
CA ASN A 90 3.23 9.31 12.36
C ASN A 90 2.12 8.37 12.82
N TRP A 91 1.74 7.39 11.99
CA TRP A 91 0.75 6.41 12.38
C TRP A 91 1.21 5.64 13.62
N TYR A 92 2.47 5.22 13.61
CA TYR A 92 3.01 4.42 14.67
C TYR A 92 3.02 5.19 15.99
N GLU A 93 3.42 6.47 15.94
CA GLU A 93 3.44 7.29 17.14
C GLU A 93 2.02 7.52 17.67
N ASN A 94 1.07 7.74 16.77
CA ASN A 94 -0.30 7.94 17.18
C ASN A 94 -0.89 6.69 17.84
N ILE A 95 -0.58 5.52 17.32
CA ILE A 95 -1.08 4.30 17.91
C ILE A 95 -0.45 4.10 19.27
N LYS A 96 0.84 4.40 19.37
CA LYS A 96 1.48 4.20 20.62
C LYS A 96 0.94 5.09 21.67
N ARG A 97 0.65 6.28 21.32
CA ARG A 97 0.22 7.16 22.32
C ARG A 97 -1.18 7.09 22.62
N LYS A 98 -1.92 6.41 22.11
CA LYS A 98 -3.11 6.52 22.17
C LYS A 98 -3.95 6.00 22.87
N ASN A 99 -4.24 5.77 23.08
CA ASN A 99 -5.03 5.16 23.84
C ASN A 99 -6.21 5.79 23.72
N PHE A 100 -6.39 6.29 23.24
CA PHE A 100 -6.91 6.95 23.06
C PHE A 100 -8.01 7.37 22.40
N ASP A 101 -8.00 7.50 21.65
CA ASP A 101 -8.90 8.05 20.96
C ASP A 101 -9.92 7.14 20.75
N THR A 102 -10.90 7.43 21.26
CA THR A 102 -11.87 6.53 21.21
C THR A 102 -12.45 6.38 19.94
N GLU A 103 -12.31 7.28 19.11
CA GLU A 103 -12.90 7.11 17.94
C GLU A 103 -12.45 5.98 17.28
N LEU A 104 -11.39 5.68 17.50
CA LEU A 104 -10.86 4.67 16.83
C LEU A 104 -11.26 3.55 17.38
N LYS A 105 -12.09 3.60 17.99
CA LYS A 105 -12.44 2.64 18.67
C LYS A 105 -12.35 1.45 18.16
N ASP A 106 -12.29 1.31 17.37
CA ASP A 106 -12.23 0.12 16.92
C ASP A 106 -10.98 -0.27 17.22
N ASP A 107 -10.76 -0.42 18.31
CA ASP A 107 -9.57 -0.74 18.74
C ASP A 107 -9.12 -1.98 18.28
N ILE A 108 -9.87 -2.78 17.99
CA ILE A 108 -9.43 -4.00 17.54
C ILE A 108 -8.72 -3.74 16.39
N ILE A 109 -9.25 -2.89 15.67
CA ILE A 109 -8.70 -2.57 14.47
C ILE A 109 -7.44 -1.96 14.78
N ASP A 110 -7.39 -1.19 15.79
CA ASP A 110 -6.19 -0.53 16.09
C ASP A 110 -5.10 -1.49 16.33
N PHE A 111 -5.36 -2.54 17.00
CA PHE A 111 -4.35 -3.42 17.27
C PHE A 111 -3.93 -4.13 16.06
N TYR A 112 -4.88 -4.50 15.25
CA TYR A 112 -4.60 -5.18 14.04
C TYR A 112 -3.76 -4.24 13.19
N LYS A 113 -4.02 -2.94 13.26
CA LYS A 113 -3.31 -2.05 12.48
C LYS A 113 -1.93 -1.91 12.95
N ALA A 114 -1.72 -1.89 14.22
CA ALA A 114 -0.40 -1.73 14.78
C ALA A 114 0.53 -2.81 14.24
N ASP A 115 0.02 -4.04 14.18
CA ASP A 115 0.81 -5.15 13.69
C ASP A 115 1.15 -4.95 12.21
N LYS A 116 0.16 -4.54 11.41
CA LYS A 116 0.40 -4.36 9.98
C LYS A 116 1.32 -3.19 9.71
N ILE A 117 1.19 -2.11 10.44
CA ILE A 117 2.03 -0.95 10.26
C ILE A 117 3.46 -1.28 10.63
N LEU A 118 3.65 -2.10 11.65
CA LEU A 118 4.97 -2.46 12.07
C LEU A 118 5.64 -3.29 10.98
N LYS A 119 4.91 -4.19 10.34
CA LYS A 119 5.44 -5.00 9.26
C LYS A 119 5.84 -4.13 8.08
N VAL A 120 5.03 -3.14 7.75
CA VAL A 120 5.31 -2.23 6.65
C VAL A 120 6.56 -1.40 6.99
N LYS A 121 6.68 -0.96 8.25
CA LYS A 121 7.81 -0.18 8.67
C LYS A 121 9.11 -0.97 8.54
N ILE A 122 9.07 -2.25 8.84
CA ILE A 122 10.23 -3.09 8.71
C ILE A 122 10.64 -3.22 7.25
N LEU A 123 9.66 -3.35 6.36
CA LEU A 123 9.95 -3.46 4.95
C LEU A 123 10.60 -2.18 4.42
N ILE A 124 10.19 -1.03 4.90
CA ILE A 124 10.76 0.22 4.44
C ILE A 124 12.18 0.39 4.93
N LYS A 125 12.49 -0.11 6.11
CA LYS A 125 13.83 0.05 6.65
C LYS A 125 14.83 -0.84 5.94
N ASN A 126 14.36 -1.91 5.40
CA ASN A 126 15.23 -2.80 4.66
C ASN A 126 15.26 -2.43 3.21
#